data_8fed999447c59354f6b966a0ebcbeb5c
#
_entry.id   8fed999447c59354f6b966a0ebcbeb5c
#
_cell.length_a   1.000
_cell.length_b   1.000
_cell.length_c   1.000
_cell.angle_alpha   90.00
_cell.angle_beta   90.00
_cell.angle_gamma   90.00
#
_symmetry.space_group_name_H-M   'P 1'
#
loop_
_entity.id
_entity.type
_entity.pdbx_description
1 polymer ?
#
loop_
_entity_poly.entity_id
_entity_poly.type
_entity_poly.pdbx_seq_one_letter_code
_entity_poly.pdbx_strand_id
1 'polypeptide(L)'
;MKINNSSPSRNLKPLIIGLGIVSLLSIAGVIFLRQNMAMHQRQAEVALVGSQVMPFDLEATTHEFKPLPNGGLQTVTADSPTDSQQIELIQSHLEEESAKFQNGDFSDPAKIHGQDMPGLASLQSGFSNVDVQYTALASGGQIRYVIDEADLVTAIHTWFDAQRSDHGRHAH
;
A
#
# COMPACT_ATOMS: atom_id res chain seq x y z
N MET A 1 31.41 36.59 -65.36
CA MET A 1 31.81 35.75 -64.24
C MET A 1 30.67 35.76 -63.25
N LYS A 2 29.79 34.73 -63.22
CA LYS A 2 28.66 34.61 -62.30
C LYS A 2 29.10 33.81 -61.10
N ILE A 3 29.13 34.43 -59.95
CA ILE A 3 29.43 33.75 -58.68
C ILE A 3 28.12 33.11 -58.19
N ASN A 4 28.06 31.79 -58.21
CA ASN A 4 26.92 31.01 -57.73
C ASN A 4 27.07 30.81 -56.23
N ASN A 5 26.35 31.59 -55.42
CA ASN A 5 26.37 31.51 -53.97
C ASN A 5 25.23 30.59 -53.48
N SER A 6 25.42 29.28 -53.57
CA SER A 6 24.51 28.31 -53.00
C SER A 6 24.85 28.08 -51.52
N SER A 7 24.16 28.75 -50.61
CA SER A 7 24.19 28.45 -49.17
C SER A 7 23.62 27.06 -48.91
N PRO A 8 24.32 26.18 -48.16
CA PRO A 8 23.73 24.90 -47.79
C PRO A 8 22.61 25.09 -46.77
N SER A 9 21.39 24.76 -47.16
CA SER A 9 20.25 24.72 -46.23
C SER A 9 20.52 23.59 -45.20
N ARG A 10 20.95 23.95 -44.01
CA ARG A 10 21.03 23.00 -42.87
C ARG A 10 19.64 22.48 -42.55
N ASN A 11 19.41 21.19 -42.73
CA ASN A 11 18.18 20.51 -42.31
C ASN A 11 18.08 20.53 -40.77
N LEU A 12 17.43 21.53 -40.19
CA LEU A 12 17.22 21.71 -38.75
C LEU A 12 16.17 20.75 -38.16
N LYS A 13 15.34 20.14 -39.03
CA LYS A 13 14.23 19.26 -38.61
C LYS A 13 14.67 18.08 -37.73
N PRO A 14 15.72 17.29 -38.04
CA PRO A 14 16.13 16.18 -37.18
C PRO A 14 16.71 16.64 -35.83
N LEU A 15 17.32 17.82 -35.78
CA LEU A 15 17.86 18.41 -34.56
C LEU A 15 16.75 18.85 -33.59
N ILE A 16 15.69 19.43 -34.08
CA ILE A 16 14.53 19.88 -33.32
C ILE A 16 13.78 18.66 -32.74
N ILE A 17 13.60 17.59 -33.51
CA ILE A 17 12.96 16.35 -33.08
C ILE A 17 13.81 15.68 -31.99
N GLY A 18 15.13 15.59 -32.15
CA GLY A 18 16.03 15.03 -31.16
C GLY A 18 15.99 15.78 -29.82
N LEU A 19 16.01 17.11 -29.84
CA LEU A 19 15.89 17.95 -28.63
C LEU A 19 14.54 17.77 -27.92
N GLY A 20 13.44 17.66 -28.68
CA GLY A 20 12.11 17.41 -28.13
C GLY A 20 12.03 16.06 -27.38
N ILE A 21 12.59 14.99 -27.96
CA ILE A 21 12.62 13.65 -27.34
C ILE A 21 13.45 13.66 -26.05
N VAL A 22 14.62 14.29 -26.06
CA VAL A 22 15.49 14.37 -24.86
C VAL A 22 14.77 15.14 -23.73
N SER A 23 14.08 16.24 -24.05
CA SER A 23 13.32 17.01 -23.06
C SER A 23 12.18 16.21 -22.47
N LEU A 24 11.44 15.44 -23.26
CA LEU A 24 10.34 14.59 -22.79
C LEU A 24 10.83 13.47 -21.88
N LEU A 25 11.95 12.82 -22.24
CA LEU A 25 12.57 11.79 -21.40
C LEU A 25 13.09 12.35 -20.06
N SER A 26 13.64 13.56 -20.08
CA SER A 26 14.11 14.24 -18.87
C SER A 26 12.94 14.58 -17.93
N ILE A 27 11.82 15.10 -18.47
CA ILE A 27 10.62 15.39 -17.69
C ILE A 27 10.03 14.10 -17.10
N ALA A 28 9.90 13.03 -17.90
CA ALA A 28 9.42 11.74 -17.43
C ALA A 28 10.31 11.17 -16.31
N GLY A 29 11.64 11.28 -16.45
CA GLY A 29 12.61 10.89 -15.42
C GLY A 29 12.45 11.67 -14.12
N VAL A 30 12.25 12.98 -14.20
CA VAL A 30 12.01 13.82 -13.01
C VAL A 30 10.69 13.47 -12.32
N ILE A 31 9.62 13.24 -13.09
CA ILE A 31 8.32 12.82 -12.55
C ILE A 31 8.46 11.47 -11.83
N PHE A 32 9.09 10.51 -12.46
CA PHE A 32 9.34 9.18 -11.88
C PHE A 32 10.14 9.24 -10.57
N LEU A 33 11.22 10.04 -10.55
CA LEU A 33 12.02 10.24 -9.34
C LEU A 33 11.21 10.89 -8.21
N ARG A 34 10.40 11.90 -8.53
CA ARG A 34 9.52 12.55 -7.53
C ARG A 34 8.47 11.59 -6.97
N GLN A 35 7.86 10.76 -7.82
CA GLN A 35 6.89 9.76 -7.38
C GLN A 35 7.54 8.72 -6.46
N ASN A 36 8.72 8.22 -6.81
CA ASN A 36 9.47 7.30 -5.96
C ASN A 36 9.84 7.92 -4.60
N MET A 37 10.33 9.16 -4.61
CA MET A 37 10.65 9.86 -3.36
C MET A 37 9.41 10.05 -2.48
N ALA A 38 8.27 10.45 -3.06
CA ALA A 38 7.01 10.63 -2.34
C ALA A 38 6.51 9.29 -1.75
N MET A 39 6.64 8.18 -2.49
CA MET A 39 6.30 6.84 -2.00
C MET A 39 7.18 6.43 -0.81
N HIS A 40 8.51 6.60 -0.91
CA HIS A 40 9.40 6.27 0.20
C HIS A 40 9.16 7.13 1.44
N GLN A 41 8.86 8.43 1.26
CA GLN A 41 8.48 9.29 2.37
C GLN A 41 7.18 8.82 3.03
N ARG A 42 6.19 8.44 2.23
CA ARG A 42 4.92 7.89 2.72
C ARG A 42 5.13 6.61 3.53
N GLN A 43 5.90 5.66 3.01
CA GLN A 43 6.22 4.40 3.69
C GLN A 43 6.97 4.63 5.01
N ALA A 44 7.91 5.58 5.05
CA ALA A 44 8.63 5.94 6.26
C ALA A 44 7.71 6.58 7.32
N GLU A 45 6.76 7.43 6.91
CA GLU A 45 5.75 8.02 7.79
C GLU A 45 4.82 6.94 8.36
N VAL A 46 4.31 6.04 7.52
CA VAL A 46 3.45 4.92 7.93
C VAL A 46 4.19 4.01 8.92
N ALA A 47 5.44 3.65 8.64
CA ALA A 47 6.25 2.85 9.56
C ALA A 47 6.46 3.54 10.92
N LEU A 48 6.72 4.86 10.92
CA LEU A 48 6.88 5.63 12.15
C LEU A 48 5.59 5.68 12.98
N VAL A 49 4.45 5.93 12.36
CA VAL A 49 3.17 5.95 13.08
C VAL A 49 2.75 4.54 13.47
N GLY A 50 2.95 3.56 12.60
CA GLY A 50 2.69 2.14 12.86
C GLY A 50 3.42 1.64 14.09
N SER A 51 4.69 1.98 14.28
CA SER A 51 5.48 1.61 15.47
C SER A 51 4.96 2.20 16.78
N GLN A 52 4.07 3.17 16.74
CA GLN A 52 3.41 3.75 17.93
C GLN A 52 2.04 3.11 18.23
N VAL A 53 1.49 2.39 17.28
CA VAL A 53 0.16 1.75 17.37
C VAL A 53 0.31 0.24 17.53
N MET A 54 1.16 -0.40 16.74
CA MET A 54 1.40 -1.84 16.80
C MET A 54 2.39 -2.17 17.93
N PRO A 55 2.08 -3.15 18.77
CA PRO A 55 2.94 -3.50 19.92
C PRO A 55 4.16 -4.35 19.55
N PHE A 56 4.24 -4.85 18.32
CA PHE A 56 5.31 -5.71 17.80
C PHE A 56 6.24 -4.94 16.85
N ASP A 57 7.42 -5.50 16.60
CA ASP A 57 8.41 -4.91 15.70
C ASP A 57 8.03 -5.12 14.23
N LEU A 58 7.73 -4.04 13.52
CA LEU A 58 7.34 -4.07 12.11
C LEU A 58 8.45 -4.57 11.18
N GLU A 59 9.71 -4.35 11.54
CA GLU A 59 10.87 -4.81 10.74
C GLU A 59 11.14 -6.31 10.90
N ALA A 60 10.55 -6.94 11.94
CA ALA A 60 10.65 -8.37 12.22
C ALA A 60 9.36 -9.14 11.88
N THR A 61 8.46 -8.53 11.10
CA THR A 61 7.16 -9.10 10.74
C THR A 61 6.85 -8.95 9.28
N THR A 62 6.08 -9.91 8.74
CA THR A 62 5.55 -9.89 7.38
C THR A 62 4.03 -9.80 7.42
N HIS A 63 3.48 -8.83 6.65
CA HIS A 63 2.04 -8.66 6.45
C HIS A 63 1.64 -9.19 5.08
N GLU A 64 0.61 -10.01 5.02
CA GLU A 64 0.02 -10.49 3.77
C GLU A 64 -1.44 -10.06 3.68
N PHE A 65 -1.81 -9.39 2.58
CA PHE A 65 -3.17 -8.94 2.28
C PHE A 65 -3.66 -9.63 1.02
N LYS A 66 -4.43 -10.69 1.19
CA LYS A 66 -4.93 -11.52 0.10
C LYS A 66 -6.39 -11.22 -0.21
N PRO A 67 -6.71 -10.64 -1.38
CA PRO A 67 -8.07 -10.51 -1.86
C PRO A 67 -8.70 -11.88 -2.08
N LEU A 68 -9.96 -12.06 -1.67
CA LEU A 68 -10.74 -13.28 -1.88
C LEU A 68 -12.07 -12.94 -2.55
N PRO A 69 -12.69 -13.87 -3.31
CA PRO A 69 -13.94 -13.59 -4.04
C PRO A 69 -15.08 -13.07 -3.17
N ASN A 70 -15.08 -13.40 -1.87
CA ASN A 70 -16.07 -12.98 -0.89
C ASN A 70 -15.40 -12.25 0.29
N GLY A 71 -14.53 -11.29 0.02
CA GLY A 71 -13.88 -10.48 1.04
C GLY A 71 -12.36 -10.52 0.99
N GLY A 72 -11.68 -10.80 2.11
CA GLY A 72 -10.23 -10.77 2.18
C GLY A 72 -9.64 -11.58 3.33
N LEU A 73 -8.33 -11.80 3.28
CA LEU A 73 -7.56 -12.44 4.34
C LEU A 73 -6.32 -11.57 4.61
N GLN A 74 -6.21 -11.09 5.83
CA GLN A 74 -5.02 -10.42 6.35
C GLN A 74 -4.27 -11.39 7.25
N THR A 75 -2.98 -11.57 7.01
CA THR A 75 -2.10 -12.42 7.82
C THR A 75 -0.91 -11.60 8.27
N VAL A 76 -0.54 -11.72 9.54
CA VAL A 76 0.69 -11.13 10.09
C VAL A 76 1.47 -12.23 10.78
N THR A 77 2.73 -12.38 10.42
CA THR A 77 3.62 -13.40 10.98
C THR A 77 4.93 -12.78 11.42
N ALA A 78 5.50 -13.31 12.50
CA ALA A 78 6.90 -13.04 12.85
C ALA A 78 7.82 -13.70 11.82
N ASP A 79 8.86 -13.02 11.40
CA ASP A 79 9.84 -13.51 10.42
C ASP A 79 10.67 -14.67 11.03
N SER A 80 10.88 -14.63 12.35
CA SER A 80 11.47 -15.74 13.10
C SER A 80 10.37 -16.59 13.76
N PRO A 81 10.17 -17.85 13.35
CA PRO A 81 9.15 -18.72 13.93
C PRO A 81 9.44 -19.14 15.38
N THR A 82 10.62 -18.80 15.91
CA THR A 82 11.03 -19.07 17.31
C THR A 82 10.93 -17.84 18.20
N ASP A 83 10.55 -16.68 17.66
CA ASP A 83 10.35 -15.45 18.43
C ASP A 83 8.95 -15.46 19.08
N SER A 84 8.85 -16.15 20.22
CA SER A 84 7.58 -16.30 20.93
C SER A 84 7.01 -14.98 21.42
N GLN A 85 7.85 -13.98 21.74
CA GLN A 85 7.40 -12.66 22.16
C GLN A 85 6.70 -11.91 21.04
N GLN A 86 7.30 -11.88 19.84
CA GLN A 86 6.68 -11.25 18.66
C GLN A 86 5.37 -11.97 18.29
N ILE A 87 5.38 -13.31 18.30
CA ILE A 87 4.19 -14.11 17.99
C ILE A 87 3.03 -13.77 18.94
N GLU A 88 3.28 -13.71 20.25
CA GLU A 88 2.27 -13.38 21.26
C GLU A 88 1.72 -11.95 21.09
N LEU A 89 2.60 -10.98 20.81
CA LEU A 89 2.20 -9.60 20.55
C LEU A 89 1.34 -9.47 19.28
N ILE A 90 1.70 -10.16 18.20
CA ILE A 90 0.92 -10.20 16.95
C ILE A 90 -0.45 -10.82 17.22
N GLN A 91 -0.51 -11.96 17.89
CA GLN A 91 -1.77 -12.66 18.18
C GLN A 91 -2.72 -11.79 19.00
N SER A 92 -2.23 -11.21 20.09
CA SER A 92 -3.03 -10.34 20.96
C SER A 92 -3.55 -9.10 20.21
N HIS A 93 -2.69 -8.46 19.40
CA HIS A 93 -3.06 -7.28 18.64
C HIS A 93 -4.11 -7.59 17.56
N LEU A 94 -3.94 -8.65 16.78
CA LEU A 94 -4.90 -9.01 15.73
C LEU A 94 -6.25 -9.47 16.32
N GLU A 95 -6.27 -10.12 17.47
CA GLU A 95 -7.50 -10.45 18.17
C GLU A 95 -8.25 -9.18 18.59
N GLU A 96 -7.54 -8.20 19.16
CA GLU A 96 -8.10 -6.89 19.52
C GLU A 96 -8.61 -6.14 18.30
N GLU A 97 -7.81 -6.05 17.21
CA GLU A 97 -8.21 -5.38 15.98
C GLU A 97 -9.44 -6.04 15.34
N SER A 98 -9.53 -7.36 15.33
CA SER A 98 -10.70 -8.06 14.80
C SER A 98 -11.97 -7.69 15.57
N ALA A 99 -11.90 -7.58 16.89
CA ALA A 99 -13.02 -7.16 17.73
C ALA A 99 -13.40 -5.70 17.48
N LYS A 100 -12.43 -4.79 17.28
CA LYS A 100 -12.68 -3.40 16.90
C LYS A 100 -13.39 -3.34 15.55
N PHE A 101 -12.91 -4.03 14.53
CA PHE A 101 -13.48 -4.02 13.18
C PHE A 101 -14.90 -4.57 13.13
N GLN A 102 -15.22 -5.60 13.92
CA GLN A 102 -16.58 -6.10 14.08
C GLN A 102 -17.54 -5.04 14.63
N ASN A 103 -17.04 -4.07 15.38
CA ASN A 103 -17.79 -2.96 15.95
C ASN A 103 -17.71 -1.67 15.10
N GLY A 104 -17.11 -1.72 13.90
CA GLY A 104 -16.96 -0.57 13.01
C GLY A 104 -15.85 0.40 13.43
N ASP A 105 -15.03 0.03 14.41
CA ASP A 105 -13.87 0.83 14.83
C ASP A 105 -12.65 0.49 13.99
N PHE A 106 -12.34 1.37 13.05
CA PHE A 106 -11.14 1.33 12.19
C PHE A 106 -10.19 2.47 12.55
N SER A 107 -10.16 2.91 13.80
CA SER A 107 -9.37 4.05 14.24
C SER A 107 -7.86 3.81 14.12
N ASP A 108 -7.36 2.60 14.36
CA ASP A 108 -5.94 2.28 14.27
C ASP A 108 -5.41 2.32 12.83
N PRO A 109 -6.00 1.66 11.82
CA PRO A 109 -5.60 1.86 10.44
C PRO A 109 -5.81 3.30 9.96
N ALA A 110 -6.86 3.99 10.38
CA ALA A 110 -7.07 5.40 10.04
C ALA A 110 -5.98 6.31 10.63
N LYS A 111 -5.47 6.01 11.83
CA LYS A 111 -4.36 6.74 12.46
C LYS A 111 -3.04 6.50 11.72
N ILE A 112 -2.77 5.26 11.32
CA ILE A 112 -1.52 4.87 10.65
C ILE A 112 -1.49 5.39 9.21
N HIS A 113 -2.58 5.18 8.46
CA HIS A 113 -2.67 5.38 7.01
C HIS A 113 -3.45 6.63 6.60
N GLY A 114 -4.10 7.31 7.53
CA GLY A 114 -4.97 8.46 7.29
C GLY A 114 -6.43 8.09 7.05
N GLN A 115 -7.31 9.06 7.31
CA GLN A 115 -8.77 8.91 7.21
C GLN A 115 -9.26 8.73 5.76
N ASP A 116 -8.50 9.25 4.79
CA ASP A 116 -8.84 9.20 3.36
C ASP A 116 -8.32 7.92 2.68
N MET A 117 -7.94 6.90 3.45
CA MET A 117 -7.45 5.65 2.92
C MET A 117 -8.50 5.00 2.01
N PRO A 118 -8.14 4.59 0.77
CA PRO A 118 -9.06 3.98 -0.17
C PRO A 118 -9.78 2.76 0.43
N GLY A 119 -11.10 2.69 0.27
CA GLY A 119 -11.95 1.61 0.80
C GLY A 119 -12.36 1.77 2.27
N LEU A 120 -11.61 2.51 3.10
CA LEU A 120 -11.84 2.60 4.54
C LEU A 120 -13.23 3.15 4.90
N ALA A 121 -13.65 4.27 4.30
CA ALA A 121 -14.96 4.87 4.58
C ALA A 121 -16.13 3.93 4.26
N SER A 122 -16.03 3.13 3.21
CA SER A 122 -17.04 2.12 2.86
C SER A 122 -17.09 1.00 3.88
N LEU A 123 -15.93 0.51 4.34
CA LEU A 123 -15.86 -0.51 5.39
C LEU A 123 -16.39 0.00 6.72
N GLN A 124 -16.08 1.24 7.11
CA GLN A 124 -16.61 1.88 8.31
C GLN A 124 -18.15 2.03 8.26
N SER A 125 -18.71 2.42 7.12
CA SER A 125 -20.16 2.58 6.97
C SER A 125 -20.92 1.27 6.83
N GLY A 126 -20.29 0.25 6.26
CA GLY A 126 -20.87 -1.07 5.98
C GLY A 126 -20.45 -2.17 6.94
N PHE A 127 -19.82 -1.84 8.08
CA PHE A 127 -19.19 -2.84 8.98
C PHE A 127 -20.16 -3.94 9.44
N SER A 128 -21.45 -3.64 9.60
CA SER A 128 -22.45 -4.62 10.02
C SER A 128 -22.69 -5.75 9.00
N ASN A 129 -22.22 -5.58 7.76
CA ASN A 129 -22.30 -6.56 6.68
C ASN A 129 -20.93 -7.22 6.40
N VAL A 130 -19.97 -7.03 7.30
CA VAL A 130 -18.64 -7.66 7.26
C VAL A 130 -18.51 -8.59 8.46
N ASP A 131 -18.45 -9.89 8.22
CA ASP A 131 -18.12 -10.86 9.28
C ASP A 131 -16.59 -10.95 9.41
N VAL A 132 -16.06 -10.54 10.56
CA VAL A 132 -14.62 -10.46 10.85
C VAL A 132 -14.24 -11.61 11.77
N GLN A 133 -13.36 -12.49 11.31
CA GLN A 133 -12.98 -13.71 12.02
C GLN A 133 -11.49 -13.72 12.29
N TYR A 134 -11.09 -13.77 13.55
CA TYR A 134 -9.70 -13.95 13.98
C TYR A 134 -9.34 -15.43 14.10
N THR A 135 -8.10 -15.76 13.76
CA THR A 135 -7.50 -17.10 14.00
C THR A 135 -6.02 -16.93 14.35
N ALA A 136 -5.63 -17.50 15.49
CA ALA A 136 -4.22 -17.60 15.87
C ALA A 136 -3.48 -18.60 14.98
N LEU A 137 -2.26 -18.25 14.55
CA LEU A 137 -1.35 -19.10 13.80
C LEU A 137 -0.12 -19.44 14.63
N ALA A 138 0.59 -20.50 14.27
CA ALA A 138 1.83 -20.89 14.97
C ALA A 138 2.93 -19.81 14.96
N SER A 139 2.94 -18.93 13.94
CA SER A 139 3.91 -17.84 13.78
C SER A 139 3.30 -16.43 13.84
N GLY A 140 2.03 -16.30 14.25
CA GLY A 140 1.34 -15.01 14.30
C GLY A 140 -0.16 -15.15 14.32
N GLY A 141 -0.89 -14.40 13.48
CA GLY A 141 -2.35 -14.44 13.41
C GLY A 141 -2.89 -14.05 12.05
N GLN A 142 -4.17 -14.29 11.86
CA GLN A 142 -4.89 -13.87 10.67
C GLN A 142 -6.29 -13.33 11.01
N ILE A 143 -6.76 -12.40 10.17
CA ILE A 143 -8.13 -11.88 10.16
C ILE A 143 -8.74 -12.21 8.82
N ARG A 144 -9.87 -12.93 8.82
CA ARG A 144 -10.70 -13.23 7.66
C ARG A 144 -11.90 -12.29 7.64
N TYR A 145 -12.07 -11.58 6.54
CA TYR A 145 -13.23 -10.73 6.26
C TYR A 145 -14.16 -11.48 5.31
N VAL A 146 -15.39 -11.80 5.74
CA VAL A 146 -16.41 -12.46 4.91
C VAL A 146 -17.48 -11.43 4.58
N ILE A 147 -17.75 -11.26 3.30
CA ILE A 147 -18.58 -10.19 2.76
C ILE A 147 -19.43 -10.74 1.62
N ASP A 148 -20.74 -10.53 1.66
CA ASP A 148 -21.66 -10.91 0.59
C ASP A 148 -21.93 -9.78 -0.41
N GLU A 149 -21.77 -8.51 0.02
CA GLU A 149 -22.04 -7.34 -0.80
C GLU A 149 -20.86 -6.98 -1.71
N ALA A 150 -21.10 -6.96 -3.02
CA ALA A 150 -20.05 -6.74 -4.04
C ALA A 150 -19.30 -5.40 -3.86
N ASP A 151 -19.98 -4.34 -3.43
CA ASP A 151 -19.36 -3.03 -3.21
C ASP A 151 -18.42 -3.05 -1.99
N LEU A 152 -18.77 -3.78 -0.93
CA LEU A 152 -17.90 -3.98 0.23
C LEU A 152 -16.73 -4.93 -0.08
N VAL A 153 -16.94 -5.95 -0.93
CA VAL A 153 -15.82 -6.76 -1.46
C VAL A 153 -14.85 -5.89 -2.24
N THR A 154 -15.33 -4.97 -3.06
CA THR A 154 -14.48 -4.01 -3.78
C THR A 154 -13.75 -3.08 -2.81
N ALA A 155 -14.43 -2.63 -1.75
CA ALA A 155 -13.85 -1.76 -0.75
C ALA A 155 -12.69 -2.44 0.01
N ILE A 156 -12.87 -3.70 0.46
CA ILE A 156 -11.81 -4.45 1.17
C ILE A 156 -10.61 -4.71 0.25
N HIS A 157 -10.82 -5.02 -1.03
CA HIS A 157 -9.73 -5.20 -2.00
C HIS A 157 -8.96 -3.90 -2.20
N THR A 158 -9.65 -2.78 -2.37
CA THR A 158 -9.04 -1.46 -2.53
C THR A 158 -8.26 -1.05 -1.27
N TRP A 159 -8.80 -1.35 -0.09
CA TRP A 159 -8.14 -1.12 1.18
C TRP A 159 -6.86 -1.97 1.33
N PHE A 160 -6.90 -3.24 0.93
CA PHE A 160 -5.73 -4.12 0.91
C PHE A 160 -4.65 -3.65 -0.06
N ASP A 161 -5.03 -3.15 -1.24
CA ASP A 161 -4.08 -2.56 -2.19
C ASP A 161 -3.35 -1.35 -1.60
N ALA A 162 -4.09 -0.49 -0.88
CA ALA A 162 -3.51 0.66 -0.20
C ALA A 162 -2.58 0.24 0.94
N GLN A 163 -2.96 -0.77 1.74
CA GLN A 163 -2.11 -1.35 2.79
C GLN A 163 -0.78 -1.86 2.21
N ARG A 164 -0.83 -2.68 1.15
CA ARG A 164 0.40 -3.18 0.49
C ARG A 164 1.30 -2.06 -0.01
N SER A 165 0.71 -1.02 -0.60
CA SER A 165 1.46 0.14 -1.08
C SER A 165 2.17 0.87 0.06
N ASP A 166 1.50 1.07 1.18
CA ASP A 166 1.98 1.83 2.31
C ASP A 166 3.04 1.07 3.14
N HIS A 167 2.90 -0.24 3.29
CA HIS A 167 3.87 -1.07 4.01
C HIS A 167 5.10 -1.47 3.16
N GLY A 168 5.03 -1.30 1.84
CA GLY A 168 6.16 -1.55 0.94
C GLY A 168 6.67 -3.00 1.03
N ARG A 169 7.97 -3.17 1.33
CA ARG A 169 8.61 -4.50 1.34
C ARG A 169 8.09 -5.46 2.42
N HIS A 170 7.46 -4.95 3.47
CA HIS A 170 6.92 -5.74 4.59
C HIS A 170 5.48 -6.22 4.34
N ALA A 171 4.88 -5.92 3.17
CA ALA A 171 3.55 -6.36 2.78
C ALA A 171 3.50 -6.96 1.37
N HIS A 172 2.68 -8.00 1.21
CA HIS A 172 2.47 -8.75 -0.03
C HIS A 172 0.99 -8.93 -0.36
#